data_fa4c7194f463b55989846c2dbb0ff8a4
#
_entry.id   fa4c7194f463b55989846c2dbb0ff8a4
#
_cell.length_a   1.000
_cell.length_b   1.000
_cell.length_c   1.000
_cell.angle_alpha   90.00
_cell.angle_beta   90.00
_cell.angle_gamma   90.00
#
_symmetry.space_group_name_H-M   'P 1'
#
loop_
_entity.id
_entity.type
_entity.pdbx_description
1 polymer ?
#
loop_
_entity_poly.entity_id
_entity_poly.type
_entity_poly.pdbx_seq_one_letter_code
_entity_poly.pdbx_strand_id
1 'polypeptide(L)'
;TNVESSLKTQYQNAGNISARINLHAMYSVNKQGWFRWIYEEGNISEHKKILELGCGDGRLWVDNISNVAEAVHIKKITVTDISEGMVRDAKSNISEKIIANNFNYKVVDGCNIPFSDNTFDLVIANHVLFYCDTPSIACKEISRILKPNGTFVCSTYSSRHMQEISSLVKEFDERIVLSAQNLYTIFGLDNGKDILKPFFNNVNKIIYQDSLIVDKPEPLIEYIMS
;
A
#
# COMPACT_ATOMS: atom_id res chain seq x y z
N THR A 1 15.09 -14.54 5.51
CA THR A 1 13.85 -15.20 5.97
C THR A 1 13.02 -15.65 4.78
N ASN A 2 12.12 -16.65 4.95
CA ASN A 2 11.31 -17.21 3.87
C ASN A 2 10.35 -16.15 3.23
N VAL A 3 9.95 -15.14 3.97
CA VAL A 3 9.08 -14.04 3.47
C VAL A 3 9.86 -13.14 2.52
N GLU A 4 11.09 -12.79 2.86
CA GLU A 4 11.92 -11.90 2.05
C GLU A 4 12.34 -12.53 0.70
N SER A 5 12.61 -13.85 0.66
CA SER A 5 12.88 -14.57 -0.59
C SER A 5 11.61 -14.72 -1.45
N SER A 6 10.46 -14.94 -0.84
CA SER A 6 9.16 -15.02 -1.50
C SER A 6 8.75 -13.65 -2.09
N LEU A 7 8.96 -12.56 -1.34
CA LEU A 7 8.71 -11.19 -1.81
C LEU A 7 9.60 -10.84 -3.01
N LYS A 8 10.90 -11.12 -2.97
CA LYS A 8 11.81 -10.86 -4.10
C LYS A 8 11.35 -11.58 -5.37
N THR A 9 10.80 -12.79 -5.25
CA THR A 9 10.28 -13.57 -6.39
C THR A 9 8.93 -13.03 -6.89
N GLN A 10 8.04 -12.66 -5.97
CA GLN A 10 6.69 -12.17 -6.28
C GLN A 10 6.72 -10.75 -6.90
N TYR A 11 7.68 -9.92 -6.50
CA TYR A 11 7.89 -8.55 -7.01
C TYR A 11 8.89 -8.44 -8.17
N GLN A 12 9.47 -9.56 -8.63
CA GLN A 12 10.25 -9.59 -9.86
C GLN A 12 9.40 -9.44 -11.13
N ASN A 13 8.08 -9.69 -11.06
CA ASN A 13 7.15 -9.54 -12.18
C ASN A 13 6.05 -8.54 -11.86
N ALA A 14 6.14 -7.35 -12.41
CA ALA A 14 5.07 -6.34 -12.41
C ALA A 14 3.72 -6.89 -12.98
N GLY A 15 3.76 -7.98 -13.74
CA GLY A 15 2.58 -8.62 -14.33
C GLY A 15 1.54 -9.10 -13.32
N ASN A 16 1.97 -9.72 -12.22
CA ASN A 16 1.05 -10.27 -11.21
C ASN A 16 0.33 -9.16 -10.43
N ILE A 17 1.03 -8.08 -10.09
CA ILE A 17 0.42 -6.91 -9.45
C ILE A 17 -0.54 -6.21 -10.41
N SER A 18 -0.19 -6.13 -11.68
CA SER A 18 -1.01 -5.51 -12.72
C SER A 18 -2.35 -6.24 -12.89
N ALA A 19 -2.39 -7.57 -12.86
CA ALA A 19 -3.64 -8.34 -12.95
C ALA A 19 -4.60 -8.01 -11.79
N ARG A 20 -4.08 -7.92 -10.56
CA ARG A 20 -4.84 -7.56 -9.36
C ARG A 20 -5.37 -6.12 -9.43
N ILE A 21 -4.53 -5.17 -9.79
CA ILE A 21 -4.91 -3.77 -9.95
C ILE A 21 -5.95 -3.63 -11.07
N ASN A 22 -5.76 -4.30 -12.19
CA ASN A 22 -6.66 -4.24 -13.34
C ASN A 22 -8.06 -4.80 -13.02
N LEU A 23 -8.15 -5.90 -12.27
CA LEU A 23 -9.44 -6.45 -11.86
C LEU A 23 -10.24 -5.39 -11.06
N HIS A 24 -9.62 -4.76 -10.06
CA HIS A 24 -10.26 -3.69 -9.30
C HIS A 24 -10.56 -2.46 -10.16
N ALA A 25 -9.64 -2.02 -11.00
CA ALA A 25 -9.84 -0.86 -11.87
C ALA A 25 -11.03 -1.02 -12.83
N MET A 26 -11.25 -2.23 -13.36
CA MET A 26 -12.31 -2.49 -14.33
C MET A 26 -13.66 -2.77 -13.68
N TYR A 27 -13.69 -3.50 -12.57
CA TYR A 27 -14.91 -4.11 -12.04
C TYR A 27 -15.35 -3.54 -10.68
N SER A 28 -14.60 -2.64 -10.08
CA SER A 28 -14.98 -1.97 -8.82
C SER A 28 -16.28 -1.17 -9.00
N VAL A 29 -17.19 -1.36 -8.07
CA VAL A 29 -18.46 -0.60 -8.00
C VAL A 29 -18.20 0.80 -7.46
N ASN A 30 -17.24 0.94 -6.55
CA ASN A 30 -16.86 2.23 -6.01
C ASN A 30 -16.00 3.01 -7.03
N LYS A 31 -16.62 4.02 -7.65
CA LYS A 31 -15.97 4.83 -8.71
C LYS A 31 -15.02 5.90 -8.19
N GLN A 32 -14.94 6.11 -6.88
CA GLN A 32 -13.93 7.00 -6.29
C GLN A 32 -12.51 6.46 -6.54
N GLY A 33 -12.34 5.12 -6.47
CA GLY A 33 -11.05 4.47 -6.61
C GLY A 33 -10.21 4.50 -5.34
N TRP A 34 -9.45 3.41 -5.15
CA TRP A 34 -8.69 3.16 -3.93
C TRP A 34 -7.68 4.26 -3.60
N PHE A 35 -6.83 4.64 -4.55
CA PHE A 35 -5.75 5.60 -4.30
C PHE A 35 -6.27 7.02 -4.07
N ARG A 36 -7.37 7.39 -4.70
CA ARG A 36 -8.03 8.66 -4.43
C ARG A 36 -8.64 8.67 -3.03
N TRP A 37 -9.31 7.60 -2.64
CA TRP A 37 -9.86 7.45 -1.31
C TRP A 37 -8.78 7.55 -0.21
N ILE A 38 -7.66 6.83 -0.36
CA ILE A 38 -6.51 6.93 0.57
C ILE A 38 -5.97 8.37 0.63
N TYR A 39 -5.90 9.06 -0.49
CA TYR A 39 -5.42 10.44 -0.56
C TYR A 39 -6.33 11.40 0.22
N GLU A 40 -7.63 11.26 0.07
CA GLU A 40 -8.66 12.08 0.71
C GLU A 40 -8.78 11.75 2.20
N GLU A 41 -8.96 10.48 2.58
CA GLU A 41 -9.10 10.05 3.99
C GLU A 41 -7.82 10.29 4.81
N GLY A 42 -6.67 10.19 4.18
CA GLY A 42 -5.38 10.51 4.79
C GLY A 42 -5.10 12.00 4.93
N ASN A 43 -5.98 12.88 4.42
CA ASN A 43 -5.80 14.33 4.35
C ASN A 43 -4.40 14.71 3.80
N ILE A 44 -3.95 13.98 2.76
CA ILE A 44 -2.57 14.07 2.25
C ILE A 44 -2.28 15.50 1.74
N SER A 45 -3.29 16.21 1.26
CA SER A 45 -3.19 17.61 0.83
C SER A 45 -2.72 18.56 1.93
N GLU A 46 -3.01 18.28 3.19
CA GLU A 46 -2.69 19.16 4.33
C GLU A 46 -1.24 19.05 4.81
N HIS A 47 -0.54 17.97 4.42
CA HIS A 47 0.81 17.67 4.89
C HIS A 47 1.88 18.20 3.95
N LYS A 48 3.05 18.59 4.51
CA LYS A 48 4.15 19.21 3.76
C LYS A 48 5.38 18.31 3.59
N LYS A 49 5.68 17.46 4.57
CA LYS A 49 6.83 16.57 4.54
C LYS A 49 6.39 15.13 4.72
N ILE A 50 6.26 14.44 3.61
CA ILE A 50 5.58 13.16 3.48
C ILE A 50 6.59 12.06 3.16
N LEU A 51 6.45 10.92 3.83
CA LEU A 51 7.12 9.67 3.48
C LEU A 51 6.09 8.62 3.07
N GLU A 52 6.29 7.97 1.93
CA GLU A 52 5.60 6.75 1.56
C GLU A 52 6.57 5.57 1.66
N LEU A 53 6.16 4.54 2.40
CA LEU A 53 6.81 3.24 2.52
C LEU A 53 6.07 2.24 1.65
N GLY A 54 6.78 1.50 0.78
CA GLY A 54 6.18 0.53 -0.13
C GLY A 54 5.33 1.17 -1.22
N CYS A 55 5.95 2.04 -2.01
CA CYS A 55 5.26 2.83 -3.04
C CYS A 55 4.80 2.00 -4.26
N GLY A 56 5.32 0.78 -4.44
CA GLY A 56 5.10 0.01 -5.65
C GLY A 56 5.50 0.82 -6.90
N ASP A 57 4.61 0.87 -7.88
CA ASP A 57 4.80 1.63 -9.13
C ASP A 57 4.45 3.14 -9.03
N GLY A 58 4.15 3.65 -7.83
CA GLY A 58 3.86 5.08 -7.59
C GLY A 58 2.41 5.51 -7.83
N ARG A 59 1.47 4.57 -7.90
CA ARG A 59 0.05 4.81 -8.22
C ARG A 59 -0.61 5.83 -7.32
N LEU A 60 -0.31 5.87 -6.02
CA LEU A 60 -0.88 6.87 -5.11
C LEU A 60 -0.68 8.30 -5.64
N TRP A 61 0.48 8.59 -6.19
CA TRP A 61 0.81 9.92 -6.72
C TRP A 61 0.30 10.13 -8.14
N VAL A 62 0.41 9.12 -9.00
CA VAL A 62 -0.05 9.16 -10.40
C VAL A 62 -1.56 9.38 -10.47
N ASP A 63 -2.35 8.66 -9.70
CA ASP A 63 -3.82 8.74 -9.73
C ASP A 63 -4.35 10.04 -9.06
N ASN A 64 -3.51 10.69 -8.24
CA ASN A 64 -3.84 11.97 -7.60
C ASN A 64 -3.05 13.17 -8.16
N ILE A 65 -2.53 13.05 -9.37
CA ILE A 65 -1.57 14.00 -9.93
C ILE A 65 -2.10 15.43 -10.00
N SER A 66 -3.37 15.64 -10.30
CA SER A 66 -4.00 16.97 -10.31
C SER A 66 -3.97 17.63 -8.93
N ASN A 67 -4.30 16.87 -7.88
CA ASN A 67 -4.29 17.35 -6.50
C ASN A 67 -2.86 17.63 -6.00
N VAL A 68 -1.89 16.81 -6.45
CA VAL A 68 -0.47 16.97 -6.11
C VAL A 68 0.15 18.17 -6.84
N ALA A 69 -0.20 18.36 -8.10
CA ALA A 69 0.37 19.43 -8.96
C ALA A 69 0.08 20.83 -8.41
N GLU A 70 -1.11 21.07 -7.86
CA GLU A 70 -1.50 22.36 -7.28
C GLU A 70 -0.65 22.76 -6.07
N ALA A 71 -0.21 21.80 -5.27
CA ALA A 71 0.53 22.03 -4.02
C ALA A 71 1.98 21.53 -4.05
N VAL A 72 2.45 21.04 -5.19
CA VAL A 72 3.75 20.36 -5.30
C VAL A 72 4.93 21.25 -4.87
N HIS A 73 4.87 22.55 -5.13
CA HIS A 73 5.93 23.49 -4.81
C HIS A 73 6.16 23.71 -3.30
N ILE A 74 5.20 23.35 -2.45
CA ILE A 74 5.29 23.48 -0.99
C ILE A 74 5.49 22.16 -0.28
N LYS A 75 5.39 21.03 -0.99
CA LYS A 75 5.50 19.68 -0.41
C LYS A 75 6.89 19.10 -0.67
N LYS A 76 7.35 18.29 0.28
CA LYS A 76 8.52 17.41 0.14
C LYS A 76 8.06 15.99 0.30
N ILE A 77 8.04 15.24 -0.78
CA ILE A 77 7.53 13.86 -0.83
C ILE A 77 8.71 12.92 -1.02
N THR A 78 8.87 11.98 -0.11
CA THR A 78 9.86 10.91 -0.20
C THR A 78 9.13 9.61 -0.48
N VAL A 79 9.36 9.07 -1.66
CA VAL A 79 8.73 7.84 -2.18
C VAL A 79 9.72 6.71 -2.02
N THR A 80 9.35 5.64 -1.31
CA THR A 80 10.28 4.56 -0.99
C THR A 80 9.65 3.19 -1.15
N ASP A 81 10.50 2.23 -1.50
CA ASP A 81 10.17 0.81 -1.51
C ASP A 81 11.42 0.01 -1.11
N ILE A 82 11.25 -1.22 -0.67
CA ILE A 82 12.38 -2.14 -0.42
C ILE A 82 12.97 -2.65 -1.74
N SER A 83 12.19 -2.64 -2.82
CA SER A 83 12.59 -3.01 -4.17
C SER A 83 13.13 -1.81 -4.94
N GLU A 84 14.39 -1.88 -5.37
CA GLU A 84 14.99 -0.88 -6.26
C GLU A 84 14.23 -0.76 -7.60
N GLY A 85 13.71 -1.87 -8.12
CA GLY A 85 12.89 -1.89 -9.34
C GLY A 85 11.62 -1.06 -9.18
N MET A 86 10.89 -1.24 -8.07
CA MET A 86 9.68 -0.46 -7.77
C MET A 86 10.00 1.03 -7.62
N VAL A 87 11.08 1.38 -6.92
CA VAL A 87 11.50 2.79 -6.80
C VAL A 87 11.81 3.41 -8.16
N ARG A 88 12.47 2.67 -9.05
CA ARG A 88 12.76 3.13 -10.42
C ARG A 88 11.47 3.32 -11.23
N ASP A 89 10.56 2.37 -11.18
CA ASP A 89 9.31 2.41 -11.92
C ASP A 89 8.39 3.53 -11.39
N ALA A 90 8.28 3.70 -10.07
CA ALA A 90 7.58 4.83 -9.46
C ALA A 90 8.16 6.18 -9.92
N LYS A 91 9.49 6.31 -9.96
CA LYS A 91 10.14 7.52 -10.45
C LYS A 91 9.79 7.81 -11.91
N SER A 92 9.82 6.80 -12.80
CA SER A 92 9.44 6.96 -14.20
C SER A 92 7.98 7.42 -14.32
N ASN A 93 7.06 6.68 -13.72
CA ASN A 93 5.62 6.90 -13.82
C ASN A 93 5.20 8.29 -13.29
N ILE A 94 5.79 8.72 -12.16
CA ILE A 94 5.51 10.04 -11.58
C ILE A 94 6.11 11.13 -12.47
N SER A 95 7.36 10.97 -12.92
CA SER A 95 8.06 11.99 -13.72
C SER A 95 7.46 12.21 -15.10
N GLU A 96 6.80 11.22 -15.67
CA GLU A 96 6.03 11.35 -16.92
C GLU A 96 4.79 12.23 -16.78
N LYS A 97 4.24 12.34 -15.57
CA LYS A 97 3.00 13.07 -15.28
C LYS A 97 3.25 14.46 -14.71
N ILE A 98 4.32 14.64 -13.95
CA ILE A 98 4.63 15.90 -13.27
C ILE A 98 6.13 16.19 -13.29
N ILE A 99 6.50 17.38 -13.76
CA ILE A 99 7.86 17.91 -13.65
C ILE A 99 7.97 18.64 -12.31
N ALA A 100 8.46 17.95 -11.29
CA ALA A 100 8.58 18.52 -9.96
C ALA A 100 9.85 18.07 -9.25
N ASN A 101 10.55 19.02 -8.64
CA ASN A 101 11.82 18.76 -7.93
C ASN A 101 11.62 18.37 -6.45
N ASN A 102 10.41 18.14 -6.01
CA ASN A 102 10.06 17.85 -4.61
C ASN A 102 9.81 16.39 -4.32
N PHE A 103 9.88 15.52 -5.31
CA PHE A 103 9.90 14.09 -5.12
C PHE A 103 11.33 13.59 -4.92
N ASN A 104 11.56 12.88 -3.82
CA ASN A 104 12.80 12.14 -3.55
C ASN A 104 12.50 10.66 -3.60
N TYR A 105 13.39 9.88 -4.18
CA TYR A 105 13.22 8.44 -4.36
C TYR A 105 14.35 7.70 -3.65
N LYS A 106 14.03 6.72 -2.79
CA LYS A 106 15.02 5.94 -2.04
C LYS A 106 14.56 4.50 -1.86
N VAL A 107 15.52 3.59 -1.87
CA VAL A 107 15.30 2.22 -1.39
C VAL A 107 15.37 2.23 0.13
N VAL A 108 14.30 1.77 0.80
CA VAL A 108 14.18 1.80 2.26
C VAL A 108 13.48 0.53 2.74
N ASP A 109 14.06 -0.10 3.76
CA ASP A 109 13.38 -1.11 4.56
C ASP A 109 12.54 -0.43 5.64
N GLY A 110 11.23 -0.72 5.68
CA GLY A 110 10.31 -0.17 6.68
C GLY A 110 10.65 -0.57 8.13
N CYS A 111 11.43 -1.62 8.32
CA CYS A 111 11.93 -2.05 9.63
C CYS A 111 13.24 -1.37 10.06
N ASN A 112 13.90 -0.64 9.13
CA ASN A 112 15.14 0.09 9.41
C ASN A 112 15.17 1.38 8.59
N ILE A 113 14.48 2.41 9.06
CA ILE A 113 14.23 3.64 8.32
C ILE A 113 15.38 4.64 8.51
N PRO A 114 16.17 4.98 7.47
CA PRO A 114 17.39 5.79 7.57
C PRO A 114 17.08 7.30 7.60
N PHE A 115 16.11 7.71 8.39
CA PHE A 115 15.78 9.11 8.60
C PHE A 115 15.85 9.48 10.10
N SER A 116 16.15 10.73 10.40
CA SER A 116 16.22 11.25 11.76
C SER A 116 14.83 11.27 12.41
N ASP A 117 14.82 11.27 13.75
CA ASP A 117 13.61 11.44 14.54
C ASP A 117 12.85 12.74 14.15
N ASN A 118 11.56 12.75 14.32
CA ASN A 118 10.71 13.93 14.13
C ASN A 118 10.89 14.60 12.75
N THR A 119 11.04 13.79 11.68
CA THR A 119 11.35 14.28 10.34
C THR A 119 10.08 14.58 9.53
N PHE A 120 9.11 13.69 9.57
CA PHE A 120 7.92 13.74 8.70
C PHE A 120 6.67 14.18 9.48
N ASP A 121 5.76 14.86 8.80
CA ASP A 121 4.43 15.16 9.35
C ASP A 121 3.36 14.15 8.89
N LEU A 122 3.66 13.38 7.84
CA LEU A 122 2.85 12.25 7.40
C LEU A 122 3.76 11.08 6.97
N VAL A 123 3.42 9.88 7.42
CA VAL A 123 3.95 8.62 6.88
C VAL A 123 2.79 7.79 6.34
N ILE A 124 2.96 7.23 5.16
CA ILE A 124 1.97 6.36 4.48
C ILE A 124 2.60 4.98 4.28
N ALA A 125 1.86 3.92 4.63
CA ALA A 125 2.24 2.52 4.36
C ALA A 125 1.02 1.77 3.79
N ASN A 126 0.81 1.91 2.49
CA ASN A 126 -0.36 1.36 1.81
C ASN A 126 -0.12 -0.10 1.42
N HIS A 127 -0.79 -1.04 2.09
CA HIS A 127 -0.62 -2.49 1.91
C HIS A 127 0.82 -2.99 2.15
N VAL A 128 1.48 -2.53 3.20
CA VAL A 128 2.90 -2.80 3.50
C VAL A 128 3.10 -3.63 4.75
N LEU A 129 2.45 -3.28 5.87
CA LEU A 129 2.81 -3.79 7.19
C LEU A 129 2.68 -5.32 7.34
N PHE A 130 1.81 -5.95 6.60
CA PHE A 130 1.67 -7.41 6.62
C PHE A 130 2.82 -8.16 5.91
N TYR A 131 3.70 -7.44 5.21
CA TYR A 131 4.95 -7.99 4.67
C TYR A 131 6.14 -7.90 5.64
N CYS A 132 5.96 -7.18 6.75
CA CYS A 132 6.97 -7.14 7.81
C CYS A 132 6.84 -8.39 8.68
N ASP A 133 7.90 -9.16 8.88
CA ASP A 133 7.90 -10.32 9.78
C ASP A 133 7.43 -9.93 11.20
N THR A 134 7.73 -8.70 11.61
CA THR A 134 7.34 -8.14 12.90
C THR A 134 6.86 -6.70 12.69
N PRO A 135 5.54 -6.48 12.42
CA PRO A 135 4.99 -5.15 12.15
C PRO A 135 5.28 -4.09 13.23
N SER A 136 5.42 -4.51 14.49
CA SER A 136 5.75 -3.61 15.60
C SER A 136 7.12 -2.94 15.47
N ILE A 137 8.09 -3.57 14.78
CA ILE A 137 9.39 -2.95 14.51
C ILE A 137 9.20 -1.78 13.53
N ALA A 138 8.46 -1.99 12.44
CA ALA A 138 8.14 -0.93 11.50
C ALA A 138 7.32 0.21 12.17
N CYS A 139 6.33 -0.14 13.01
CA CYS A 139 5.54 0.84 13.76
C CYS A 139 6.41 1.71 14.69
N LYS A 140 7.41 1.10 15.36
CA LYS A 140 8.37 1.83 16.20
C LYS A 140 9.20 2.82 15.39
N GLU A 141 9.74 2.41 14.26
CA GLU A 141 10.50 3.28 13.37
C GLU A 141 9.64 4.41 12.81
N ILE A 142 8.41 4.10 12.37
CA ILE A 142 7.45 5.09 11.88
C ILE A 142 7.13 6.11 12.97
N SER A 143 6.85 5.66 14.19
CA SER A 143 6.58 6.56 15.33
C SER A 143 7.78 7.45 15.65
N ARG A 144 9.01 6.94 15.55
CA ARG A 144 10.24 7.68 15.79
C ARG A 144 10.44 8.82 14.80
N ILE A 145 10.21 8.56 13.51
CA ILE A 145 10.46 9.55 12.43
C ILE A 145 9.32 10.55 12.26
N LEU A 146 8.13 10.26 12.80
CA LEU A 146 7.02 11.20 12.82
C LEU A 146 7.28 12.34 13.80
N LYS A 147 6.94 13.55 13.40
CA LYS A 147 6.91 14.71 14.27
C LYS A 147 5.83 14.54 15.36
N PRO A 148 5.94 15.27 16.49
CA PRO A 148 4.81 15.42 17.41
C PRO A 148 3.54 15.85 16.65
N ASN A 149 2.43 15.16 16.88
CA ASN A 149 1.15 15.32 16.17
C ASN A 149 1.20 14.95 14.65
N GLY A 150 2.23 14.27 14.20
CA GLY A 150 2.29 13.70 12.86
C GLY A 150 1.29 12.56 12.68
N THR A 151 0.89 12.32 11.45
CA THR A 151 -0.11 11.32 11.08
C THR A 151 0.54 10.09 10.46
N PHE A 152 0.06 8.91 10.84
CA PHE A 152 0.37 7.66 10.15
C PHE A 152 -0.88 7.13 9.46
N VAL A 153 -0.80 6.90 8.17
CA VAL A 153 -1.84 6.27 7.34
C VAL A 153 -1.34 4.92 6.89
N CYS A 154 -2.05 3.86 7.23
CA CYS A 154 -1.75 2.53 6.70
C CYS A 154 -3.02 1.81 6.28
N SER A 155 -2.88 0.89 5.34
CA SER A 155 -3.98 0.06 4.89
C SER A 155 -3.68 -1.42 4.98
N THR A 156 -4.75 -2.19 5.11
CA THR A 156 -4.72 -3.65 5.14
C THR A 156 -6.11 -4.20 4.75
N TYR A 157 -6.25 -5.50 4.77
CA TYR A 157 -7.50 -6.20 4.47
C TYR A 157 -7.88 -7.20 5.57
N SER A 158 -9.11 -7.69 5.54
CA SER A 158 -9.63 -8.69 6.47
C SER A 158 -9.54 -10.10 5.91
N SER A 159 -9.81 -11.10 6.75
CA SER A 159 -9.98 -12.50 6.36
C SER A 159 -11.09 -12.71 5.32
N ARG A 160 -12.03 -11.77 5.20
CA ARG A 160 -13.17 -11.85 4.27
C ARG A 160 -12.89 -11.19 2.91
N HIS A 161 -11.71 -10.61 2.73
CA HIS A 161 -11.34 -10.00 1.45
C HIS A 161 -11.31 -11.05 0.35
N MET A 162 -12.09 -10.83 -0.72
CA MET A 162 -12.21 -11.73 -1.89
C MET A 162 -12.57 -13.18 -1.52
N GLN A 163 -13.33 -13.38 -0.43
CA GLN A 163 -13.72 -14.72 0.05
C GLN A 163 -14.55 -15.50 -0.97
N GLU A 164 -15.30 -14.81 -1.83
CA GLU A 164 -16.11 -15.42 -2.88
C GLU A 164 -15.22 -16.13 -3.91
N ILE A 165 -14.09 -15.56 -4.27
CA ILE A 165 -13.11 -16.19 -5.17
C ILE A 165 -12.53 -17.46 -4.50
N SER A 166 -12.18 -17.35 -3.21
CA SER A 166 -11.68 -18.52 -2.47
C SER A 166 -12.71 -19.65 -2.41
N SER A 167 -13.99 -19.32 -2.30
CA SER A 167 -15.08 -20.28 -2.32
C SER A 167 -15.24 -20.95 -3.69
N LEU A 168 -15.28 -20.16 -4.76
CA LEU A 168 -15.36 -20.65 -6.14
C LEU A 168 -14.20 -21.60 -6.48
N VAL A 169 -12.99 -21.24 -6.10
CA VAL A 169 -11.81 -22.08 -6.38
C VAL A 169 -11.86 -23.39 -5.63
N LYS A 170 -12.31 -23.39 -4.35
CA LYS A 170 -12.49 -24.62 -3.56
C LYS A 170 -13.61 -25.53 -4.09
N GLU A 171 -14.69 -24.97 -4.62
CA GLU A 171 -15.73 -25.75 -5.30
C GLU A 171 -15.20 -26.44 -6.56
N PHE A 172 -14.26 -25.80 -7.26
CA PHE A 172 -13.62 -26.40 -8.44
C PHE A 172 -12.60 -27.49 -8.08
N ASP A 173 -11.70 -27.20 -7.13
CA ASP A 173 -10.70 -28.16 -6.61
C ASP A 173 -10.24 -27.73 -5.21
N GLU A 174 -10.58 -28.56 -4.21
CA GLU A 174 -10.25 -28.32 -2.79
C GLU A 174 -8.75 -28.19 -2.51
N ARG A 175 -7.90 -28.71 -3.41
CA ARG A 175 -6.44 -28.68 -3.28
C ARG A 175 -5.84 -27.33 -3.64
N ILE A 176 -6.57 -26.47 -4.36
CA ILE A 176 -6.08 -25.17 -4.76
C ILE A 176 -6.14 -24.19 -3.58
N VAL A 177 -4.99 -23.64 -3.23
CA VAL A 177 -4.84 -22.60 -2.21
C VAL A 177 -4.40 -21.30 -2.89
N LEU A 178 -5.25 -20.30 -2.87
CA LEU A 178 -4.99 -19.00 -3.52
C LEU A 178 -3.84 -18.21 -2.87
N SER A 179 -3.60 -18.41 -1.59
CA SER A 179 -2.48 -17.80 -0.88
C SER A 179 -1.97 -18.77 0.17
N ALA A 180 -0.70 -19.13 0.08
CA ALA A 180 -0.02 -19.96 1.07
C ALA A 180 0.14 -19.24 2.43
N GLN A 181 0.03 -17.91 2.46
CA GLN A 181 0.17 -17.09 3.65
C GLN A 181 -1.07 -16.22 3.87
N ASN A 182 -1.66 -16.35 5.05
CA ASN A 182 -2.75 -15.48 5.49
C ASN A 182 -2.17 -14.18 6.05
N LEU A 183 -1.69 -13.29 5.18
CA LEU A 183 -1.01 -12.04 5.55
C LEU A 183 -1.83 -11.15 6.50
N TYR A 184 -3.17 -11.21 6.42
CA TYR A 184 -4.06 -10.50 7.34
C TYR A 184 -3.92 -10.98 8.81
N THR A 185 -3.33 -12.15 9.06
CA THR A 185 -3.03 -12.60 10.43
C THR A 185 -1.80 -11.91 11.01
N ILE A 186 -0.88 -11.46 10.15
CA ILE A 186 0.31 -10.69 10.52
C ILE A 186 -0.11 -9.25 10.83
N PHE A 187 -0.79 -8.60 9.90
CA PHE A 187 -1.36 -7.26 10.06
C PHE A 187 -2.64 -7.14 9.23
N GLY A 188 -3.79 -7.23 9.87
CA GLY A 188 -5.13 -7.21 9.25
C GLY A 188 -6.08 -6.24 9.94
N LEU A 189 -7.30 -6.15 9.42
CA LEU A 189 -8.35 -5.30 10.01
C LEU A 189 -8.78 -5.75 11.42
N ASP A 190 -8.52 -7.01 11.79
CA ASP A 190 -8.94 -7.58 13.06
C ASP A 190 -7.91 -7.35 14.18
N ASN A 191 -6.60 -7.34 13.87
CA ASN A 191 -5.50 -7.22 14.82
C ASN A 191 -4.69 -5.92 14.69
N GLY A 192 -4.79 -5.22 13.56
CA GLY A 192 -3.97 -4.05 13.26
C GLY A 192 -4.09 -2.93 14.29
N LYS A 193 -5.31 -2.69 14.82
CA LYS A 193 -5.49 -1.67 15.85
C LYS A 193 -4.70 -1.96 17.12
N ASP A 194 -4.64 -3.22 17.56
CA ASP A 194 -3.93 -3.61 18.77
C ASP A 194 -2.41 -3.57 18.56
N ILE A 195 -1.94 -3.85 17.35
CA ILE A 195 -0.53 -3.70 16.97
C ILE A 195 -0.11 -2.22 16.95
N LEU A 196 -0.99 -1.31 16.53
CA LEU A 196 -0.70 0.12 16.40
C LEU A 196 -0.76 0.88 17.73
N LYS A 197 -1.68 0.54 18.64
CA LYS A 197 -1.93 1.23 19.91
C LYS A 197 -0.68 1.50 20.77
N PRO A 198 0.33 0.61 20.87
CA PRO A 198 1.53 0.88 21.66
C PRO A 198 2.38 2.04 21.13
N PHE A 199 2.20 2.43 19.87
CA PHE A 199 3.03 3.44 19.18
C PHE A 199 2.29 4.71 18.82
N PHE A 200 0.94 4.67 18.75
CA PHE A 200 0.11 5.78 18.30
C PHE A 200 -1.06 6.03 19.27
N ASN A 201 -1.21 7.27 19.72
CA ASN A 201 -2.22 7.64 20.73
C ASN A 201 -3.66 7.48 20.25
N ASN A 202 -3.92 7.83 18.99
CA ASN A 202 -5.24 7.75 18.38
C ASN A 202 -5.19 6.84 17.17
N VAL A 203 -5.89 5.69 17.23
CA VAL A 203 -5.98 4.75 16.14
C VAL A 203 -7.43 4.62 15.68
N ASN A 204 -7.73 5.17 14.52
CA ASN A 204 -9.03 5.11 13.87
C ASN A 204 -9.00 4.09 12.73
N LYS A 205 -10.09 3.32 12.60
CA LYS A 205 -10.29 2.38 11.50
C LYS A 205 -11.40 2.89 10.59
N ILE A 206 -11.09 3.08 9.32
CA ILE A 206 -12.02 3.48 8.28
C ILE A 206 -12.10 2.34 7.26
N ILE A 207 -13.28 2.04 6.77
CA ILE A 207 -13.51 0.94 5.82
C ILE A 207 -13.80 1.50 4.44
N TYR A 208 -12.98 1.13 3.47
CA TYR A 208 -13.28 1.35 2.06
C TYR A 208 -14.36 0.36 1.63
N GLN A 209 -15.55 0.88 1.37
CA GLN A 209 -16.68 0.07 0.92
C GLN A 209 -16.59 -0.13 -0.59
N ASP A 210 -16.37 -1.35 -1.00
CA ASP A 210 -16.30 -1.72 -2.41
C ASP A 210 -16.76 -3.16 -2.64
N SER A 211 -17.13 -3.44 -3.87
CA SER A 211 -17.40 -4.77 -4.39
C SER A 211 -17.04 -4.82 -5.87
N LEU A 212 -16.83 -6.02 -6.40
CA LEU A 212 -16.56 -6.23 -7.83
C LEU A 212 -17.78 -6.86 -8.51
N ILE A 213 -18.17 -6.32 -9.66
CA ILE A 213 -19.14 -6.96 -10.55
C ILE A 213 -18.40 -7.41 -11.80
N VAL A 214 -18.01 -8.68 -11.80
CA VAL A 214 -17.20 -9.27 -12.87
C VAL A 214 -18.12 -10.02 -13.82
N ASP A 215 -18.23 -9.54 -15.05
CA ASP A 215 -19.11 -10.08 -16.11
C ASP A 215 -18.38 -11.00 -17.11
N LYS A 216 -17.05 -11.16 -16.94
CA LYS A 216 -16.21 -12.01 -17.81
C LYS A 216 -15.28 -12.88 -16.98
N PRO A 217 -15.10 -14.15 -17.31
CA PRO A 217 -14.26 -15.04 -16.52
C PRO A 217 -12.76 -14.76 -16.66
N GLU A 218 -12.29 -14.25 -17.80
CA GLU A 218 -10.86 -14.13 -18.11
C GLU A 218 -10.11 -13.27 -17.09
N PRO A 219 -10.56 -12.05 -16.71
CA PRO A 219 -9.86 -11.23 -15.72
C PRO A 219 -9.83 -11.86 -14.32
N LEU A 220 -10.86 -12.67 -13.99
CA LEU A 220 -10.90 -13.39 -12.74
C LEU A 220 -9.90 -14.54 -12.72
N ILE A 221 -9.77 -15.26 -13.85
CA ILE A 221 -8.77 -16.31 -14.03
C ILE A 221 -7.36 -15.72 -13.94
N GLU A 222 -7.10 -14.60 -14.61
CA GLU A 222 -5.81 -13.90 -14.51
C GLU A 222 -5.48 -13.51 -13.06
N TYR A 223 -6.46 -13.02 -12.31
CA TYR A 223 -6.30 -12.73 -10.88
C TYR A 223 -5.95 -13.98 -10.06
N ILE A 224 -6.64 -15.10 -10.31
CA ILE A 224 -6.43 -16.37 -9.59
C ILE A 224 -5.03 -16.93 -9.89
N MET A 225 -4.54 -16.75 -11.10
CA MET A 225 -3.24 -17.26 -11.57
C MET A 225 -2.07 -16.32 -11.21
N SER A 226 -2.32 -15.11 -10.68
CA SER A 226 -1.31 -14.11 -10.28
C SER A 226 -0.87 -14.30 -8.79
#